data_f60f89739d50ea160a81616ca2b630d2
#
_entry.id   f60f89739d50ea160a81616ca2b630d2
#
_cell.length_a   1.000
_cell.length_b   1.000
_cell.length_c   1.000
_cell.angle_alpha   90.00
_cell.angle_beta   90.00
_cell.angle_gamma   90.00
#
_symmetry.space_group_name_H-M   'P 1'
#
loop_
_entity.id
_entity.type
_entity.pdbx_description
1 polymer ?
#
loop_
_entity_poly.entity_id
_entity_poly.type
_entity_poly.pdbx_seq_one_letter_code
_entity_poly.pdbx_strand_id
1 'polypeptide(L)'
;VRTFTTALLTGAAALALTSTALTGVSAAAPAESGYVVVLHGTQDAASFAAGHVDRHGGQVSHVYRHALRGFSATLSPSGADALRRDPRVASVEPDRVVHTTDTVPTGVDRAYATANPNLKINGSNDYSVDVDVAVIDTGVAQHPDLTVVARANCVNSTTCAPNSGADDHGHGTHVAGTIGARDDGNGVVGIAPGARIWSAKVLNASGSGNLSGVTAGVDWVAANAAEIEVANMSLGCDNCTDAALGQAITNAVAKGVVFVVAAGNNDKDARTFFPANHPDVVTVSALADFNGKPGGGTGSTCRADQDDTLADFSNFGSTVEITAPGTCINSTFLDGGYKVLSGTSMAAPHVAGAAGLLTANGNRATGRDGVLAVRQRLIDTANTDWTDDSGDNVKEPLLDVRSTQDYPAGAADPGRPTAAFTSACSTSNTTCSFDAAGSTDTDGTITGYAWDFGDGSTGTGKTAGHTYGKAAYYSVRLTVTDNAGKTNTTRRMVKAGDLPPTAAFTARCQRGTCSFDGSASTDEEGAVGGHAWAFDDGTTGTGRTISHSYPNVSRVYQVKLTVTDSRGQTGSTTREVRCSKHITTPLCFTF
;
A
#
# COMPACT_ATOMS: atom_id res chain seq x y z
N VAL A 1 60.90 8.85 -39.89
CA VAL A 1 62.35 8.84 -40.12
C VAL A 1 63.03 8.78 -38.74
N ARG A 2 63.89 7.78 -38.61
CA ARG A 2 64.88 7.53 -37.53
C ARG A 2 64.39 7.15 -36.17
N THR A 3 64.52 5.90 -35.76
CA THR A 3 65.63 4.92 -35.52
C THR A 3 66.34 5.08 -34.16
N PHE A 4 66.25 3.99 -33.38
CA PHE A 4 67.27 3.38 -32.45
C PHE A 4 67.68 4.17 -31.19
N THR A 5 67.73 3.57 -30.02
CA THR A 5 68.72 2.61 -29.57
C THR A 5 68.37 1.94 -28.23
N THR A 6 68.72 0.68 -28.12
CA THR A 6 68.74 -0.26 -27.04
C THR A 6 69.71 0.11 -25.92
N ALA A 7 69.40 -0.19 -24.66
CA ALA A 7 70.40 -0.45 -23.65
C ALA A 7 69.89 -1.52 -22.64
N LEU A 8 70.52 -2.65 -22.63
CA LEU A 8 70.44 -3.67 -21.55
C LEU A 8 71.17 -3.15 -20.30
N LEU A 9 70.59 -3.39 -19.15
CA LEU A 9 71.34 -3.53 -17.91
C LEU A 9 70.70 -4.63 -17.02
N THR A 10 71.51 -5.65 -16.76
CA THR A 10 71.31 -6.77 -15.88
C THR A 10 71.33 -6.33 -14.43
N GLY A 11 70.35 -6.80 -13.64
CA GLY A 11 70.37 -6.68 -12.21
C GLY A 11 69.59 -7.83 -11.56
N ALA A 12 70.36 -8.79 -11.01
CA ALA A 12 69.82 -9.92 -10.23
C ALA A 12 69.23 -9.40 -8.90
N ALA A 13 68.04 -9.78 -8.58
CA ALA A 13 67.48 -9.63 -7.24
C ALA A 13 66.65 -10.86 -6.87
N ALA A 14 66.89 -11.31 -5.66
CA ALA A 14 66.50 -12.58 -5.06
C ALA A 14 64.98 -12.81 -5.02
N LEU A 15 64.57 -14.06 -5.35
CA LEU A 15 63.22 -14.56 -5.10
C LEU A 15 63.04 -14.82 -3.60
N ALA A 16 62.23 -13.99 -2.93
CA ALA A 16 61.65 -14.34 -1.65
C ALA A 16 60.32 -15.09 -1.90
N LEU A 17 60.30 -16.37 -1.70
CA LEU A 17 59.10 -17.19 -1.68
C LEU A 17 58.24 -16.80 -0.42
N THR A 18 57.22 -16.02 -0.61
CA THR A 18 56.13 -15.92 0.38
C THR A 18 55.12 -16.99 0.08
N SER A 19 55.05 -17.98 0.96
CA SER A 19 54.01 -19.00 0.97
C SER A 19 52.67 -18.34 1.37
N THR A 20 51.84 -17.99 0.38
CA THR A 20 50.43 -17.68 0.62
C THR A 20 49.71 -19.00 0.92
N ALA A 21 49.29 -19.16 2.17
CA ALA A 21 48.37 -20.22 2.56
C ALA A 21 47.07 -20.00 1.78
N LEU A 22 46.72 -20.93 0.87
CA LEU A 22 45.37 -21.04 0.35
C LEU A 22 44.45 -21.41 1.51
N THR A 23 43.69 -20.44 2.05
CA THR A 23 42.52 -20.75 2.84
C THR A 23 41.52 -21.42 1.91
N GLY A 24 41.34 -22.71 2.08
CA GLY A 24 40.34 -23.48 1.36
C GLY A 24 38.97 -22.87 1.59
N VAL A 25 38.37 -22.32 0.52
CA VAL A 25 36.94 -22.02 0.49
C VAL A 25 36.24 -23.38 0.61
N SER A 26 35.71 -23.67 1.79
CA SER A 26 34.80 -24.80 1.97
C SER A 26 33.61 -24.55 1.06
N ALA A 27 33.48 -25.30 -0.03
CA ALA A 27 32.28 -25.28 -0.85
C ALA A 27 31.10 -25.66 0.05
N ALA A 28 30.10 -24.78 0.15
CA ALA A 28 28.86 -25.11 0.83
C ALA A 28 28.34 -26.44 0.26
N ALA A 29 27.93 -27.37 1.14
CA ALA A 29 27.31 -28.61 0.69
C ALA A 29 26.11 -28.24 -0.22
N PRO A 30 25.94 -28.92 -1.37
CA PRO A 30 24.82 -28.66 -2.25
C PRO A 30 23.50 -28.84 -1.48
N ALA A 31 22.56 -27.87 -1.63
CA ALA A 31 21.29 -27.86 -0.91
C ALA A 31 20.53 -29.18 -1.15
N GLU A 32 20.01 -29.77 -0.08
CA GLU A 32 19.12 -30.92 -0.17
C GLU A 32 17.76 -30.48 -0.78
N SER A 33 17.18 -31.37 -1.58
CA SER A 33 15.87 -31.15 -2.23
C SER A 33 14.96 -32.35 -1.99
N GLY A 34 13.63 -32.13 -2.01
CA GLY A 34 12.65 -33.20 -1.92
C GLY A 34 12.59 -34.04 -3.20
N TYR A 35 12.46 -35.34 -3.05
CA TYR A 35 12.26 -36.30 -4.15
C TYR A 35 11.20 -37.32 -3.80
N VAL A 36 10.41 -37.73 -4.78
CA VAL A 36 9.52 -38.91 -4.74
C VAL A 36 10.21 -40.06 -5.49
N VAL A 37 10.36 -41.19 -4.83
CA VAL A 37 11.06 -42.38 -5.35
C VAL A 37 10.09 -43.53 -5.46
N VAL A 38 9.95 -44.10 -6.65
CA VAL A 38 9.14 -45.29 -6.91
C VAL A 38 10.04 -46.51 -7.08
N LEU A 39 9.66 -47.62 -6.46
CA LEU A 39 10.44 -48.88 -6.48
C LEU A 39 9.81 -49.92 -7.38
N HIS A 40 10.65 -50.75 -8.04
CA HIS A 40 10.22 -51.94 -8.74
C HIS A 40 9.89 -53.09 -7.77
N GLY A 41 8.93 -53.93 -8.13
CA GLY A 41 8.67 -55.21 -7.45
C GLY A 41 8.02 -55.08 -6.07
N THR A 42 8.30 -56.08 -5.20
CA THR A 42 7.62 -56.26 -3.90
C THR A 42 8.47 -55.86 -2.70
N GLN A 43 9.51 -55.07 -2.90
CA GLN A 43 10.44 -54.66 -1.84
C GLN A 43 9.74 -53.83 -0.76
N ASP A 44 10.20 -53.95 0.48
CA ASP A 44 9.75 -53.08 1.56
C ASP A 44 10.36 -51.66 1.39
N ALA A 45 9.51 -50.70 1.04
CA ALA A 45 9.90 -49.34 0.78
C ALA A 45 10.50 -48.65 2.01
N ALA A 46 10.06 -48.98 3.23
CA ALA A 46 10.55 -48.37 4.45
C ALA A 46 12.00 -48.77 4.71
N SER A 47 12.30 -50.09 4.67
CA SER A 47 13.67 -50.61 4.85
C SER A 47 14.61 -50.13 3.75
N PHE A 48 14.12 -50.03 2.52
CA PHE A 48 14.91 -49.52 1.39
C PHE A 48 15.26 -48.05 1.59
N ALA A 49 14.28 -47.22 1.94
CA ALA A 49 14.46 -45.79 2.20
C ALA A 49 15.44 -45.53 3.34
N ALA A 50 15.26 -46.22 4.49
CA ALA A 50 16.15 -46.10 5.64
C ALA A 50 17.58 -46.45 5.27
N GLY A 51 17.79 -47.60 4.60
CA GLY A 51 19.14 -48.03 4.19
C GLY A 51 19.77 -47.14 3.12
N HIS A 52 19.01 -46.36 2.37
CA HIS A 52 19.53 -45.35 1.45
C HIS A 52 19.98 -44.09 2.19
N VAL A 53 19.11 -43.56 3.08
CA VAL A 53 19.40 -42.37 3.89
C VAL A 53 20.58 -42.59 4.82
N ASP A 54 20.70 -43.79 5.42
CA ASP A 54 21.87 -44.18 6.24
C ASP A 54 23.19 -44.07 5.47
N ARG A 55 23.20 -44.36 4.17
CA ARG A 55 24.41 -44.35 3.33
C ARG A 55 24.71 -43.04 2.64
N HIS A 56 23.70 -42.27 2.29
CA HIS A 56 23.84 -41.11 1.43
C HIS A 56 23.40 -39.79 2.09
N GLY A 57 22.90 -39.87 3.33
CA GLY A 57 22.30 -38.73 4.03
C GLY A 57 20.88 -38.41 3.54
N GLY A 58 20.25 -37.46 4.22
CA GLY A 58 18.90 -37.01 3.93
C GLY A 58 17.88 -37.44 4.99
N GLN A 59 16.60 -37.21 4.72
CA GLN A 59 15.51 -37.55 5.64
C GLN A 59 14.31 -38.09 4.87
N VAL A 60 13.77 -39.25 5.31
CA VAL A 60 12.53 -39.82 4.75
C VAL A 60 11.33 -39.04 5.28
N SER A 61 10.47 -38.55 4.37
CA SER A 61 9.24 -37.82 4.70
C SER A 61 8.02 -38.73 4.73
N HIS A 62 7.81 -39.53 3.68
CA HIS A 62 6.66 -40.44 3.56
C HIS A 62 7.10 -41.81 3.01
N VAL A 63 6.33 -42.87 3.35
CA VAL A 63 6.49 -44.21 2.78
C VAL A 63 5.17 -44.65 2.18
N TYR A 64 5.18 -44.97 0.89
CA TYR A 64 4.01 -45.39 0.12
C TYR A 64 3.95 -46.95 0.03
N ARG A 65 2.75 -47.53 0.32
CA ARG A 65 2.60 -49.01 0.43
C ARG A 65 1.40 -49.57 -0.33
N HIS A 66 0.43 -48.70 -0.71
CA HIS A 66 -0.86 -49.14 -1.24
C HIS A 66 -1.06 -48.82 -2.73
N ALA A 67 -1.07 -47.55 -3.09
CA ALA A 67 -1.26 -47.08 -4.46
C ALA A 67 0.02 -47.31 -5.32
N LEU A 68 1.17 -47.14 -4.70
CA LEU A 68 2.50 -47.41 -5.27
C LEU A 68 3.43 -47.89 -4.16
N ARG A 69 4.57 -48.47 -4.55
CA ARG A 69 5.67 -48.78 -3.61
C ARG A 69 6.77 -47.75 -3.79
N GLY A 70 7.09 -47.05 -2.73
CA GLY A 70 8.08 -46.01 -2.80
C GLY A 70 8.13 -45.17 -1.53
N PHE A 71 8.80 -44.05 -1.61
CA PHE A 71 8.93 -43.10 -0.50
C PHE A 71 9.22 -41.70 -1.03
N SER A 72 8.98 -40.67 -0.21
CA SER A 72 9.57 -39.35 -0.43
C SER A 72 10.64 -39.07 0.60
N ALA A 73 11.68 -38.35 0.19
CA ALA A 73 12.80 -37.99 1.06
C ALA A 73 13.47 -36.70 0.59
N THR A 74 14.00 -35.94 1.54
CA THR A 74 14.95 -34.87 1.27
C THR A 74 16.33 -35.48 1.07
N LEU A 75 16.96 -35.23 -0.06
CA LEU A 75 18.23 -35.86 -0.46
C LEU A 75 19.19 -34.82 -1.04
N SER A 76 20.48 -35.09 -0.89
CA SER A 76 21.51 -34.39 -1.67
C SER A 76 21.42 -34.78 -3.15
N PRO A 77 21.92 -33.98 -4.10
CA PRO A 77 21.97 -34.33 -5.52
C PRO A 77 22.68 -35.68 -5.77
N SER A 78 23.75 -35.95 -5.03
CA SER A 78 24.50 -37.25 -5.12
C SER A 78 23.68 -38.42 -4.59
N GLY A 79 22.86 -38.22 -3.54
CA GLY A 79 21.93 -39.24 -3.02
C GLY A 79 20.84 -39.57 -4.02
N ALA A 80 20.22 -38.54 -4.64
CA ALA A 80 19.22 -38.72 -5.69
C ALA A 80 19.82 -39.46 -6.92
N ASP A 81 21.04 -39.11 -7.32
CA ASP A 81 21.75 -39.78 -8.43
C ASP A 81 22.12 -41.23 -8.12
N ALA A 82 22.40 -41.57 -6.88
CA ALA A 82 22.61 -42.96 -6.46
C ALA A 82 21.32 -43.79 -6.60
N LEU A 83 20.15 -43.20 -6.26
CA LEU A 83 18.84 -43.82 -6.47
C LEU A 83 18.51 -44.03 -7.95
N ARG A 84 18.78 -43.04 -8.81
CA ARG A 84 18.55 -43.17 -10.27
C ARG A 84 19.35 -44.31 -10.91
N ARG A 85 20.48 -44.71 -10.31
CA ARG A 85 21.32 -45.80 -10.77
C ARG A 85 21.00 -47.16 -10.13
N ASP A 86 20.16 -47.20 -9.12
CA ASP A 86 19.79 -48.44 -8.46
C ASP A 86 18.73 -49.19 -9.31
N PRO A 87 19.02 -50.44 -9.74
CA PRO A 87 18.09 -51.21 -10.60
C PRO A 87 16.76 -51.56 -9.90
N ARG A 88 16.65 -51.32 -8.61
CA ARG A 88 15.40 -51.52 -7.84
C ARG A 88 14.50 -50.32 -7.87
N VAL A 89 14.97 -49.17 -8.38
CA VAL A 89 14.25 -47.91 -8.45
C VAL A 89 13.65 -47.76 -9.85
N ALA A 90 12.34 -47.49 -9.91
CA ALA A 90 11.61 -47.27 -11.14
C ALA A 90 11.70 -45.80 -11.60
N SER A 91 11.56 -44.84 -10.67
CA SER A 91 11.74 -43.41 -10.94
C SER A 91 12.18 -42.64 -9.70
N VAL A 92 12.83 -41.48 -9.94
CA VAL A 92 13.21 -40.47 -8.94
C VAL A 92 12.81 -39.11 -9.50
N GLU A 93 11.71 -38.62 -9.02
CA GLU A 93 11.14 -37.35 -9.47
C GLU A 93 11.31 -36.28 -8.38
N PRO A 94 11.52 -35.00 -8.72
CA PRO A 94 11.45 -33.93 -7.75
C PRO A 94 10.07 -33.90 -7.08
N ASP A 95 10.08 -33.80 -5.75
CA ASP A 95 8.84 -33.56 -4.99
C ASP A 95 8.44 -32.10 -5.17
N ARG A 96 7.44 -31.88 -6.01
CA ARG A 96 6.98 -30.55 -6.37
C ARG A 96 5.84 -30.12 -5.47
N VAL A 97 5.86 -28.87 -5.06
CA VAL A 97 4.72 -28.26 -4.38
C VAL A 97 3.54 -28.23 -5.35
N VAL A 98 2.40 -28.69 -4.89
CA VAL A 98 1.12 -28.60 -5.61
C VAL A 98 0.26 -27.60 -4.88
N HIS A 99 -0.36 -26.71 -5.65
CA HIS A 99 -1.28 -25.70 -5.13
C HIS A 99 -2.70 -26.01 -5.60
N THR A 100 -3.69 -25.45 -4.92
CA THR A 100 -5.04 -25.33 -5.50
C THR A 100 -4.95 -24.40 -6.71
N THR A 101 -5.79 -24.63 -7.71
CA THR A 101 -5.93 -23.68 -8.83
C THR A 101 -6.32 -22.31 -8.28
N ASP A 102 -5.78 -21.25 -8.89
CA ASP A 102 -6.09 -19.87 -8.55
C ASP A 102 -7.61 -19.65 -8.52
N THR A 103 -8.09 -19.06 -7.44
CA THR A 103 -9.49 -18.68 -7.29
C THR A 103 -9.59 -17.17 -7.19
N VAL A 104 -10.39 -16.57 -8.07
CA VAL A 104 -10.75 -15.15 -7.91
C VAL A 104 -11.67 -15.02 -6.68
N PRO A 105 -11.25 -14.33 -5.62
CA PRO A 105 -12.13 -14.06 -4.49
C PRO A 105 -13.36 -13.24 -4.91
N THR A 106 -14.51 -13.50 -4.31
CA THR A 106 -15.75 -12.77 -4.62
C THR A 106 -15.60 -11.26 -4.49
N GLY A 107 -14.81 -10.79 -3.52
CA GLY A 107 -14.52 -9.36 -3.36
C GLY A 107 -13.78 -8.73 -4.54
N VAL A 108 -12.87 -9.47 -5.17
CA VAL A 108 -12.15 -9.03 -6.38
C VAL A 108 -13.11 -8.94 -7.58
N ASP A 109 -14.01 -9.94 -7.73
CA ASP A 109 -15.07 -9.91 -8.75
C ASP A 109 -16.06 -8.77 -8.49
N ARG A 110 -16.51 -8.57 -7.26
CA ARG A 110 -17.48 -7.54 -6.89
C ARG A 110 -16.94 -6.13 -7.07
N ALA A 111 -15.62 -5.94 -6.91
CA ALA A 111 -14.93 -4.71 -7.28
C ALA A 111 -14.69 -4.58 -8.78
N TYR A 112 -15.16 -5.53 -9.58
CA TYR A 112 -15.01 -5.60 -11.05
C TYR A 112 -13.55 -5.62 -11.53
N ALA A 113 -12.62 -6.12 -10.74
CA ALA A 113 -11.22 -6.20 -11.16
C ALA A 113 -11.04 -7.17 -12.34
N THR A 114 -11.76 -8.30 -12.34
CA THR A 114 -11.76 -9.26 -13.46
C THR A 114 -12.38 -8.69 -14.75
N ALA A 115 -13.26 -7.70 -14.63
CA ALA A 115 -13.85 -7.01 -15.78
C ALA A 115 -12.90 -5.94 -16.39
N ASN A 116 -11.79 -5.64 -15.72
CA ASN A 116 -10.78 -4.71 -16.22
C ASN A 116 -9.64 -5.46 -16.94
N PRO A 117 -9.61 -5.47 -18.29
CA PRO A 117 -8.60 -6.22 -19.05
C PRO A 117 -7.17 -5.69 -18.82
N ASN A 118 -7.00 -4.49 -18.28
CA ASN A 118 -5.69 -3.94 -17.96
C ASN A 118 -5.02 -4.65 -16.79
N LEU A 119 -5.79 -5.28 -15.91
CA LEU A 119 -5.27 -6.01 -14.76
C LEU A 119 -4.83 -7.43 -15.10
N LYS A 120 -5.21 -7.93 -16.30
CA LYS A 120 -4.85 -9.25 -16.80
C LYS A 120 -5.08 -10.39 -15.80
N ILE A 121 -6.18 -10.34 -15.05
CA ILE A 121 -6.55 -11.43 -14.14
C ILE A 121 -7.04 -12.61 -15.00
N ASN A 122 -6.12 -13.52 -15.31
CA ASN A 122 -6.32 -14.61 -16.28
C ASN A 122 -5.71 -15.96 -15.83
N GLY A 123 -5.22 -16.04 -14.59
CA GLY A 123 -4.56 -17.20 -14.02
C GLY A 123 -3.12 -17.43 -14.52
N SER A 124 -2.48 -16.38 -15.06
CA SER A 124 -1.13 -16.47 -15.61
C SER A 124 -0.25 -15.36 -15.06
N ASN A 125 0.96 -15.67 -14.63
CA ASN A 125 1.91 -14.69 -14.11
C ASN A 125 2.54 -13.85 -15.24
N ASP A 126 1.70 -13.15 -16.00
CA ASP A 126 2.12 -12.33 -17.14
C ASP A 126 2.01 -10.83 -16.87
N TYR A 127 1.61 -10.46 -15.64
CA TYR A 127 1.48 -9.07 -15.21
C TYR A 127 1.68 -8.89 -13.70
N SER A 128 2.30 -7.81 -13.31
CA SER A 128 2.38 -7.32 -11.93
C SER A 128 2.18 -5.81 -11.90
N VAL A 129 1.41 -5.31 -10.95
CA VAL A 129 1.21 -3.88 -10.75
C VAL A 129 2.47 -3.27 -10.13
N ASP A 130 3.03 -2.26 -10.79
CA ASP A 130 4.22 -1.54 -10.29
C ASP A 130 3.82 -0.50 -9.24
N VAL A 131 3.60 -0.97 -8.01
CA VAL A 131 3.21 -0.15 -6.85
C VAL A 131 3.74 -0.78 -5.55
N ASP A 132 4.07 0.05 -4.58
CA ASP A 132 4.49 -0.32 -3.24
C ASP A 132 3.40 0.02 -2.21
N VAL A 133 2.89 -1.00 -1.52
CA VAL A 133 1.82 -0.84 -0.53
C VAL A 133 2.29 -1.28 0.85
N ALA A 134 2.21 -0.39 1.82
CA ALA A 134 2.49 -0.70 3.22
C ALA A 134 1.26 -1.32 3.90
N VAL A 135 1.47 -2.42 4.62
CA VAL A 135 0.50 -3.05 5.52
C VAL A 135 0.95 -2.79 6.95
N ILE A 136 0.23 -1.91 7.66
CA ILE A 136 0.46 -1.55 9.07
C ILE A 136 -0.49 -2.40 9.91
N ASP A 137 0.00 -3.57 10.39
CA ASP A 137 -0.85 -4.63 10.93
C ASP A 137 -0.08 -5.59 11.85
N THR A 138 -0.45 -6.88 11.91
CA THR A 138 0.21 -7.96 12.66
C THR A 138 1.54 -8.42 12.06
N GLY A 139 2.00 -7.80 10.98
CA GLY A 139 3.09 -8.25 10.12
C GLY A 139 2.56 -8.90 8.84
N VAL A 140 3.45 -9.32 7.96
CA VAL A 140 3.13 -10.13 6.77
C VAL A 140 4.08 -11.32 6.72
N ALA A 141 3.55 -12.53 6.63
CA ALA A 141 4.34 -13.75 6.51
C ALA A 141 5.02 -13.83 5.13
N GLN A 142 6.06 -14.66 5.04
CA GLN A 142 6.54 -15.09 3.74
C GLN A 142 5.49 -16.00 3.12
N HIS A 143 4.97 -15.65 1.96
CA HIS A 143 3.93 -16.41 1.26
C HIS A 143 4.27 -16.53 -0.22
N PRO A 144 4.10 -17.70 -0.86
CA PRO A 144 4.43 -17.89 -2.28
C PRO A 144 3.64 -16.96 -3.19
N ASP A 145 2.44 -16.58 -2.79
CA ASP A 145 1.50 -15.73 -3.51
C ASP A 145 1.72 -14.22 -3.29
N LEU A 146 2.70 -13.82 -2.47
CA LEU A 146 2.97 -12.42 -2.14
C LEU A 146 4.38 -11.97 -2.52
N THR A 147 4.49 -10.68 -2.89
CA THR A 147 5.78 -10.01 -3.12
C THR A 147 6.11 -9.12 -1.91
N VAL A 148 6.63 -9.70 -0.83
CA VAL A 148 7.02 -8.93 0.37
C VAL A 148 8.46 -8.46 0.22
N VAL A 149 8.65 -7.13 0.10
CA VAL A 149 9.95 -6.50 -0.19
C VAL A 149 10.65 -5.93 1.03
N ALA A 150 9.90 -5.55 2.07
CA ALA A 150 10.47 -5.03 3.31
C ALA A 150 9.60 -5.40 4.52
N ARG A 151 10.24 -5.52 5.68
CA ARG A 151 9.57 -5.75 6.97
C ARG A 151 10.19 -4.89 8.05
N ALA A 152 9.36 -4.41 8.97
CA ALA A 152 9.79 -3.74 10.19
C ALA A 152 8.91 -4.17 11.37
N ASN A 153 9.52 -4.39 12.52
CA ASN A 153 8.83 -4.70 13.77
C ASN A 153 8.82 -3.48 14.69
N CYS A 154 7.65 -2.92 14.91
CA CYS A 154 7.41 -1.75 15.77
C CYS A 154 6.76 -2.15 17.12
N VAL A 155 6.52 -3.45 17.36
CA VAL A 155 5.92 -3.94 18.61
C VAL A 155 6.94 -3.88 19.74
N ASN A 156 6.59 -3.17 20.81
CA ASN A 156 7.44 -3.03 22.01
C ASN A 156 8.89 -2.57 21.73
N SER A 157 9.09 -1.77 20.70
CA SER A 157 10.38 -1.25 20.29
C SER A 157 10.42 0.27 20.32
N THR A 158 11.57 0.85 20.64
CA THR A 158 11.77 2.31 20.59
C THR A 158 11.90 2.84 19.16
N THR A 159 12.25 1.97 18.22
CA THR A 159 12.31 2.22 16.78
C THR A 159 11.89 0.96 16.06
N CYS A 160 11.24 1.08 14.89
CA CYS A 160 10.88 -0.10 14.10
C CYS A 160 12.15 -0.86 13.68
N ALA A 161 12.32 -2.10 14.19
CA ALA A 161 13.47 -2.94 13.86
C ALA A 161 13.33 -3.48 12.42
N PRO A 162 14.27 -3.15 11.51
CA PRO A 162 14.19 -3.58 10.11
C PRO A 162 14.43 -5.10 9.97
N ASN A 163 14.00 -5.67 8.85
CA ASN A 163 14.16 -7.09 8.49
C ASN A 163 13.60 -8.07 9.54
N SER A 164 12.60 -7.63 10.30
CA SER A 164 11.94 -8.42 11.35
C SER A 164 10.44 -8.12 11.37
N GLY A 165 9.67 -8.85 12.18
CA GLY A 165 8.23 -8.64 12.28
C GLY A 165 7.44 -9.49 11.27
N ALA A 166 7.83 -10.76 11.11
CA ALA A 166 6.99 -11.74 10.44
C ALA A 166 5.63 -11.83 11.17
N ASP A 167 4.60 -12.15 10.42
CA ASP A 167 3.25 -12.30 10.97
C ASP A 167 3.17 -13.57 11.84
N ASP A 168 2.65 -13.43 13.05
CA ASP A 168 2.42 -14.50 14.02
C ASP A 168 0.93 -14.62 14.41
N HIS A 169 0.04 -13.90 13.69
CA HIS A 169 -1.40 -13.89 13.86
C HIS A 169 -2.16 -14.29 12.58
N GLY A 170 -1.70 -13.84 11.42
CA GLY A 170 -2.27 -14.10 10.10
C GLY A 170 -3.16 -12.99 9.54
N HIS A 171 -3.57 -12.01 10.34
CA HIS A 171 -4.45 -10.92 9.88
C HIS A 171 -3.77 -10.04 8.84
N GLY A 172 -2.56 -9.56 9.09
CA GLY A 172 -1.84 -8.72 8.13
C GLY A 172 -1.43 -9.46 6.85
N THR A 173 -1.17 -10.79 6.93
CA THR A 173 -0.95 -11.62 5.74
C THR A 173 -2.22 -11.72 4.90
N HIS A 174 -3.40 -11.85 5.54
CA HIS A 174 -4.69 -11.86 4.86
C HIS A 174 -4.97 -10.53 4.14
N VAL A 175 -4.75 -9.42 4.84
CA VAL A 175 -4.84 -8.07 4.29
C VAL A 175 -3.93 -7.90 3.06
N ALA A 176 -2.68 -8.36 3.15
CA ALA A 176 -1.70 -8.26 2.06
C ALA A 176 -2.15 -9.03 0.80
N GLY A 177 -2.77 -10.20 0.95
CA GLY A 177 -3.28 -10.97 -0.18
C GLY A 177 -4.44 -10.29 -0.89
N THR A 178 -5.37 -9.70 -0.14
CA THR A 178 -6.47 -8.92 -0.72
C THR A 178 -5.96 -7.71 -1.51
N ILE A 179 -4.86 -7.09 -1.06
CA ILE A 179 -4.20 -6.00 -1.82
C ILE A 179 -3.57 -6.54 -3.10
N GLY A 180 -2.67 -7.54 -3.00
CA GLY A 180 -1.71 -7.80 -4.05
C GLY A 180 -1.26 -9.24 -4.20
N ALA A 181 -2.09 -10.25 -3.87
CA ALA A 181 -1.80 -11.62 -4.25
C ALA A 181 -1.65 -11.72 -5.77
N ARG A 182 -0.73 -12.57 -6.22
CA ARG A 182 -0.34 -12.71 -7.62
C ARG A 182 -1.45 -13.38 -8.43
N ASP A 183 -1.50 -13.07 -9.71
CA ASP A 183 -2.28 -13.83 -10.70
C ASP A 183 -1.35 -14.83 -11.39
N ASP A 184 -1.07 -15.98 -10.76
CA ASP A 184 -0.10 -16.94 -11.27
C ASP A 184 -0.65 -18.38 -11.42
N GLY A 185 -1.96 -18.52 -11.32
CA GLY A 185 -2.65 -19.80 -11.41
C GLY A 185 -2.64 -20.61 -10.13
N ASN A 186 -2.18 -20.03 -9.02
CA ASN A 186 -2.11 -20.70 -7.72
C ASN A 186 -2.66 -19.79 -6.60
N GLY A 187 -3.59 -20.31 -5.82
CA GLY A 187 -4.09 -19.64 -4.63
C GLY A 187 -5.19 -18.63 -4.87
N VAL A 188 -4.94 -17.35 -4.67
CA VAL A 188 -5.90 -16.24 -4.85
C VAL A 188 -5.25 -15.09 -5.62
N VAL A 189 -6.07 -14.17 -6.11
CA VAL A 189 -5.60 -12.93 -6.72
C VAL A 189 -6.07 -11.71 -5.92
N GLY A 190 -5.24 -10.67 -5.84
CA GLY A 190 -5.58 -9.38 -5.22
C GLY A 190 -6.11 -8.36 -6.21
N ILE A 191 -6.55 -7.20 -5.69
CA ILE A 191 -7.01 -6.05 -6.52
C ILE A 191 -5.86 -5.46 -7.36
N ALA A 192 -4.64 -5.44 -6.83
CA ALA A 192 -3.43 -5.01 -7.51
C ALA A 192 -2.45 -6.19 -7.63
N PRO A 193 -2.66 -7.12 -8.59
CA PRO A 193 -1.90 -8.36 -8.66
C PRO A 193 -0.39 -8.14 -8.67
N GLY A 194 0.31 -8.82 -7.77
CA GLY A 194 1.78 -8.77 -7.68
C GLY A 194 2.36 -7.49 -7.07
N ALA A 195 1.53 -6.56 -6.53
CA ALA A 195 1.99 -5.37 -5.82
C ALA A 195 3.06 -5.71 -4.77
N ARG A 196 4.06 -4.84 -4.62
CA ARG A 196 5.13 -5.00 -3.63
C ARG A 196 4.62 -4.60 -2.24
N ILE A 197 4.74 -5.52 -1.29
CA ILE A 197 4.23 -5.34 0.07
C ILE A 197 5.36 -4.93 1.03
N TRP A 198 5.14 -3.83 1.74
CA TRP A 198 5.96 -3.33 2.84
C TRP A 198 5.23 -3.63 4.15
N SER A 199 5.80 -4.44 5.02
CA SER A 199 5.17 -4.91 6.25
C SER A 199 5.65 -4.12 7.47
N ALA A 200 4.77 -3.37 8.11
CA ALA A 200 5.00 -2.73 9.41
C ALA A 200 4.20 -3.47 10.50
N LYS A 201 4.85 -4.35 11.25
CA LYS A 201 4.21 -5.07 12.35
C LYS A 201 4.08 -4.14 13.56
N VAL A 202 2.86 -3.71 13.83
CA VAL A 202 2.47 -2.85 14.97
C VAL A 202 1.57 -3.58 15.97
N LEU A 203 1.00 -4.72 15.57
CA LEU A 203 0.15 -5.58 16.39
C LEU A 203 0.88 -6.89 16.69
N ASN A 204 0.68 -7.44 17.89
CA ASN A 204 1.28 -8.68 18.37
C ASN A 204 0.51 -9.93 17.91
N ALA A 205 0.93 -11.11 18.38
CA ALA A 205 0.30 -12.41 18.07
C ALA A 205 -1.15 -12.54 18.53
N SER A 206 -1.66 -11.62 19.35
CA SER A 206 -3.08 -11.56 19.74
C SER A 206 -3.89 -10.58 18.91
N GLY A 207 -3.30 -9.98 17.85
CA GLY A 207 -3.94 -8.96 17.04
C GLY A 207 -4.09 -7.61 17.74
N SER A 208 -3.32 -7.35 18.79
CA SER A 208 -3.43 -6.15 19.63
C SER A 208 -2.10 -5.37 19.67
N GLY A 209 -2.19 -4.05 19.80
CA GLY A 209 -1.04 -3.16 19.91
C GLY A 209 -1.39 -1.85 20.59
N ASN A 210 -0.37 -1.03 20.85
CA ASN A 210 -0.53 0.30 21.41
C ASN A 210 -0.48 1.36 20.29
N LEU A 211 -1.19 2.47 20.46
CA LEU A 211 -1.16 3.60 19.50
C LEU A 211 0.25 4.13 19.25
N SER A 212 1.13 4.08 20.27
CA SER A 212 2.54 4.45 20.09
C SER A 212 3.30 3.54 19.11
N GLY A 213 3.00 2.23 19.10
CA GLY A 213 3.54 1.29 18.11
C GLY A 213 2.98 1.55 16.70
N VAL A 214 1.68 1.87 16.62
CA VAL A 214 1.05 2.29 15.36
C VAL A 214 1.67 3.57 14.83
N THR A 215 1.90 4.57 15.70
CA THR A 215 2.59 5.83 15.37
C THR A 215 4.00 5.56 14.83
N ALA A 216 4.75 4.64 15.45
CA ALA A 216 6.07 4.26 14.97
C ALA A 216 6.01 3.57 13.58
N GLY A 217 4.99 2.75 13.33
CA GLY A 217 4.74 2.15 12.02
C GLY A 217 4.44 3.19 10.94
N VAL A 218 3.62 4.20 11.25
CA VAL A 218 3.34 5.33 10.35
C VAL A 218 4.59 6.18 10.10
N ASP A 219 5.41 6.41 11.12
CA ASP A 219 6.69 7.13 10.98
C ASP A 219 7.66 6.36 10.08
N TRP A 220 7.73 5.03 10.22
CA TRP A 220 8.51 4.19 9.32
C TRP A 220 8.02 4.27 7.87
N VAL A 221 6.70 4.25 7.63
CA VAL A 221 6.11 4.48 6.30
C VAL A 221 6.49 5.85 5.77
N ALA A 222 6.38 6.90 6.58
CA ALA A 222 6.76 8.26 6.22
C ALA A 222 8.26 8.40 5.89
N ALA A 223 9.12 7.63 6.54
CA ALA A 223 10.56 7.58 6.25
C ALA A 223 10.85 6.91 4.88
N ASN A 224 9.97 6.01 4.43
CA ASN A 224 10.07 5.31 3.16
C ASN A 224 9.07 5.82 2.10
N ALA A 225 8.52 7.02 2.29
CA ALA A 225 7.52 7.62 1.40
C ALA A 225 8.06 7.89 -0.03
N ALA A 226 9.36 7.78 -0.29
CA ALA A 226 9.92 7.81 -1.63
C ALA A 226 9.58 6.55 -2.44
N GLU A 227 9.35 5.43 -1.76
CA GLU A 227 9.01 4.13 -2.37
C GLU A 227 7.50 3.79 -2.19
N ILE A 228 6.94 4.01 -1.02
CA ILE A 228 5.58 3.61 -0.66
C ILE A 228 4.55 4.62 -1.17
N GLU A 229 3.61 4.18 -2.02
CA GLU A 229 2.49 4.99 -2.51
C GLU A 229 1.28 4.94 -1.58
N VAL A 230 0.97 3.77 -1.03
CA VAL A 230 -0.25 3.52 -0.27
C VAL A 230 0.08 2.85 1.06
N ALA A 231 -0.65 3.17 2.11
CA ALA A 231 -0.59 2.48 3.40
C ALA A 231 -1.98 2.02 3.81
N ASN A 232 -2.14 0.73 4.08
CA ASN A 232 -3.37 0.15 4.61
C ASN A 232 -3.29 0.00 6.12
N MET A 233 -4.33 0.44 6.83
CA MET A 233 -4.51 0.31 8.27
C MET A 233 -5.84 -0.38 8.57
N SER A 234 -5.82 -1.70 8.62
CA SER A 234 -6.98 -2.52 9.00
C SER A 234 -7.09 -2.65 10.53
N LEU A 235 -7.01 -1.52 11.22
CA LEU A 235 -6.98 -1.42 12.68
C LEU A 235 -7.57 -0.07 13.15
N GLY A 236 -7.88 0.00 14.43
CA GLY A 236 -8.33 1.25 15.05
C GLY A 236 -8.84 1.03 16.48
N CYS A 237 -9.32 2.09 17.10
CA CYS A 237 -9.92 2.05 18.42
C CYS A 237 -11.19 2.91 18.48
N ASP A 238 -12.15 2.43 19.24
CA ASP A 238 -13.43 3.08 19.44
C ASP A 238 -13.36 4.12 20.56
N ASN A 239 -14.02 5.28 20.36
CA ASN A 239 -14.08 6.39 21.32
C ASN A 239 -12.69 6.82 21.81
N CYS A 240 -11.69 6.75 20.96
CA CYS A 240 -10.34 7.19 21.25
C CYS A 240 -9.87 8.29 20.31
N THR A 241 -8.84 9.01 20.73
CA THR A 241 -8.13 10.01 19.91
C THR A 241 -6.65 9.97 20.29
N ASP A 242 -5.78 10.17 19.30
CA ASP A 242 -4.34 10.29 19.54
C ASP A 242 -3.76 11.36 18.62
N ALA A 243 -3.33 12.47 19.23
CA ALA A 243 -2.81 13.61 18.47
C ALA A 243 -1.45 13.29 17.81
N ALA A 244 -0.65 12.39 18.38
CA ALA A 244 0.64 12.02 17.82
C ALA A 244 0.47 11.15 16.56
N LEU A 245 -0.43 10.16 16.61
CA LEU A 245 -0.76 9.34 15.44
C LEU A 245 -1.44 10.19 14.35
N GLY A 246 -2.39 11.07 14.72
CA GLY A 246 -3.01 11.98 13.74
C GLY A 246 -1.98 12.87 13.05
N GLN A 247 -1.02 13.44 13.80
CA GLN A 247 0.05 14.23 13.19
C GLN A 247 1.00 13.40 12.33
N ALA A 248 1.30 12.15 12.72
CA ALA A 248 2.12 11.26 11.92
C ALA A 248 1.45 10.92 10.57
N ILE A 249 0.14 10.65 10.57
CA ILE A 249 -0.64 10.44 9.35
C ILE A 249 -0.59 11.70 8.47
N THR A 250 -0.90 12.88 9.02
CA THR A 250 -0.82 14.15 8.27
C THR A 250 0.56 14.36 7.63
N ASN A 251 1.64 14.07 8.36
CA ASN A 251 3.00 14.24 7.85
C ASN A 251 3.35 13.23 6.74
N ALA A 252 2.84 12.00 6.82
CA ALA A 252 3.04 10.99 5.78
C ALA A 252 2.20 11.31 4.52
N VAL A 253 0.97 11.78 4.71
CA VAL A 253 0.10 12.28 3.63
C VAL A 253 0.73 13.49 2.92
N ALA A 254 1.35 14.40 3.66
CA ALA A 254 2.09 15.53 3.07
C ALA A 254 3.26 15.07 2.19
N LYS A 255 3.75 13.84 2.35
CA LYS A 255 4.77 13.21 1.49
C LYS A 255 4.17 12.42 0.32
N GLY A 256 2.84 12.38 0.18
CA GLY A 256 2.14 11.72 -0.91
C GLY A 256 1.70 10.28 -0.63
N VAL A 257 1.78 9.78 0.60
CA VAL A 257 1.30 8.44 0.95
C VAL A 257 -0.22 8.46 1.15
N VAL A 258 -0.95 7.62 0.41
CA VAL A 258 -2.40 7.47 0.54
C VAL A 258 -2.70 6.50 1.68
N PHE A 259 -3.38 6.95 2.73
CA PHE A 259 -3.80 6.07 3.83
C PHE A 259 -5.23 5.57 3.61
N VAL A 260 -5.40 4.24 3.65
CA VAL A 260 -6.69 3.56 3.58
C VAL A 260 -6.95 2.86 4.90
N VAL A 261 -8.08 3.14 5.52
CA VAL A 261 -8.36 2.76 6.92
C VAL A 261 -9.72 2.09 7.04
N ALA A 262 -9.79 0.99 7.77
CA ALA A 262 -11.04 0.30 8.08
C ALA A 262 -11.94 1.15 8.99
N ALA A 263 -13.23 1.26 8.66
CA ALA A 263 -14.21 2.06 9.41
C ALA A 263 -14.48 1.54 10.84
N GLY A 264 -14.19 0.27 11.11
CA GLY A 264 -14.48 -0.42 12.36
C GLY A 264 -15.69 -1.35 12.27
N ASN A 265 -15.84 -2.25 13.27
CA ASN A 265 -16.78 -3.37 13.24
C ASN A 265 -17.74 -3.32 14.45
N ASN A 266 -18.38 -2.19 14.70
CA ASN A 266 -19.20 -1.95 15.89
C ASN A 266 -20.65 -1.59 15.57
N ASP A 267 -21.05 -1.67 14.28
CA ASP A 267 -22.40 -1.29 13.80
C ASP A 267 -22.82 0.10 14.31
N LYS A 268 -22.01 1.13 13.97
CA LYS A 268 -22.25 2.51 14.41
C LYS A 268 -21.51 3.54 13.54
N ASP A 269 -21.81 4.80 13.80
CA ASP A 269 -21.17 5.93 13.13
C ASP A 269 -19.64 5.93 13.32
N ALA A 270 -18.90 5.87 12.22
CA ALA A 270 -17.44 5.80 12.16
C ALA A 270 -16.73 7.06 12.71
N ARG A 271 -17.45 8.17 12.92
CA ARG A 271 -16.86 9.40 13.50
C ARG A 271 -16.24 9.20 14.89
N THR A 272 -16.60 8.11 15.59
CA THR A 272 -16.05 7.73 16.90
C THR A 272 -14.89 6.77 16.80
N PHE A 273 -14.55 6.27 15.61
CA PHE A 273 -13.51 5.28 15.40
C PHE A 273 -12.25 5.92 14.83
N PHE A 274 -11.13 5.84 15.56
CA PHE A 274 -9.86 6.43 15.16
C PHE A 274 -8.87 5.33 14.76
N PRO A 275 -8.10 5.49 13.65
CA PRO A 275 -7.91 6.70 12.85
C PRO A 275 -8.86 6.85 11.65
N ALA A 276 -9.93 6.06 11.53
CA ALA A 276 -10.90 6.16 10.43
C ALA A 276 -11.52 7.57 10.31
N ASN A 277 -11.73 8.26 11.43
CA ASN A 277 -12.27 9.62 11.43
C ASN A 277 -11.22 10.73 11.13
N HIS A 278 -10.00 10.36 10.71
CA HIS A 278 -8.97 11.34 10.36
C HIS A 278 -9.27 11.95 8.97
N PRO A 279 -9.21 13.29 8.79
CA PRO A 279 -9.68 13.94 7.55
C PRO A 279 -8.83 13.66 6.30
N ASP A 280 -7.63 13.12 6.47
CA ASP A 280 -6.68 12.88 5.38
C ASP A 280 -6.59 11.41 4.94
N VAL A 281 -7.45 10.53 5.46
CA VAL A 281 -7.47 9.11 5.08
C VAL A 281 -8.64 8.79 4.16
N VAL A 282 -8.64 7.61 3.58
CA VAL A 282 -9.79 7.00 2.90
C VAL A 282 -10.38 5.97 3.86
N THR A 283 -11.55 6.26 4.39
CA THR A 283 -12.24 5.38 5.34
C THR A 283 -13.17 4.43 4.60
N VAL A 284 -13.11 3.14 4.94
CA VAL A 284 -13.76 2.08 4.18
C VAL A 284 -14.73 1.28 5.05
N SER A 285 -16.02 1.27 4.68
CA SER A 285 -17.04 0.37 5.24
C SER A 285 -17.07 -0.99 4.51
N ALA A 286 -17.73 -1.97 5.10
CA ALA A 286 -17.79 -3.32 4.56
C ALA A 286 -19.15 -3.64 3.92
N LEU A 287 -19.11 -4.07 2.65
CA LEU A 287 -20.25 -4.68 1.97
C LEU A 287 -20.32 -6.17 2.29
N ALA A 288 -21.52 -6.67 2.52
CA ALA A 288 -21.83 -8.10 2.50
C ALA A 288 -22.15 -8.52 1.06
N ASP A 289 -21.21 -9.22 0.43
CA ASP A 289 -21.35 -9.82 -0.90
C ASP A 289 -20.83 -11.26 -0.86
N PHE A 290 -21.59 -12.19 -1.44
CA PHE A 290 -21.28 -13.62 -1.38
C PHE A 290 -21.10 -14.26 -2.75
N ASN A 291 -21.40 -13.54 -3.83
CA ASN A 291 -21.41 -14.09 -5.19
C ASN A 291 -20.56 -13.28 -6.19
N GLY A 292 -20.00 -12.14 -5.77
CA GLY A 292 -19.19 -11.26 -6.59
C GLY A 292 -20.00 -10.46 -7.63
N LYS A 293 -21.32 -10.34 -7.46
CA LYS A 293 -22.22 -9.73 -8.46
C LYS A 293 -23.31 -8.90 -7.80
N PRO A 294 -23.72 -7.77 -8.40
CA PRO A 294 -24.82 -6.98 -7.88
C PRO A 294 -26.18 -7.71 -8.00
N GLY A 295 -27.10 -7.38 -7.09
CA GLY A 295 -28.51 -7.75 -7.19
C GLY A 295 -29.04 -8.71 -6.14
N GLY A 296 -28.22 -9.12 -5.18
CA GLY A 296 -28.59 -10.01 -4.09
C GLY A 296 -29.00 -11.43 -4.57
N GLY A 297 -29.27 -12.33 -3.65
CA GLY A 297 -29.95 -13.57 -3.96
C GLY A 297 -29.23 -14.87 -3.61
N THR A 298 -28.05 -14.84 -3.05
CA THR A 298 -27.38 -16.04 -2.52
C THR A 298 -27.24 -15.96 -1.00
N GLY A 299 -27.59 -17.08 -0.34
CA GLY A 299 -27.28 -17.23 1.09
C GLY A 299 -25.80 -17.48 1.28
N SER A 300 -25.20 -16.80 2.26
CA SER A 300 -23.83 -17.04 2.68
C SER A 300 -23.70 -18.34 3.47
N THR A 301 -22.57 -19.02 3.29
CA THR A 301 -22.16 -20.15 4.11
C THR A 301 -21.26 -19.74 5.29
N CYS A 302 -20.75 -18.50 5.32
CA CYS A 302 -19.82 -18.03 6.34
C CYS A 302 -20.46 -17.08 7.37
N ARG A 303 -21.49 -16.31 6.98
CA ARG A 303 -22.23 -15.35 7.83
C ARG A 303 -23.70 -15.30 7.44
N ALA A 304 -24.52 -14.70 8.30
CA ALA A 304 -25.97 -14.59 8.10
C ALA A 304 -26.41 -13.25 7.46
N ASP A 305 -25.49 -12.41 7.01
CA ASP A 305 -25.80 -11.14 6.36
C ASP A 305 -26.60 -11.34 5.06
N GLN A 306 -27.33 -10.33 4.64
CA GLN A 306 -27.99 -10.30 3.36
C GLN A 306 -26.99 -9.92 2.25
N ASP A 307 -27.08 -10.60 1.12
CA ASP A 307 -26.23 -10.33 -0.05
C ASP A 307 -26.48 -8.92 -0.61
N ASP A 308 -25.42 -8.19 -0.98
CA ASP A 308 -25.44 -6.81 -1.46
C ASP A 308 -26.03 -5.77 -0.49
N THR A 309 -25.84 -5.95 0.82
CA THR A 309 -26.18 -4.93 1.85
C THR A 309 -24.95 -4.47 2.61
N LEU A 310 -25.06 -3.46 3.46
CA LEU A 310 -24.02 -3.15 4.44
C LEU A 310 -23.81 -4.37 5.35
N ALA A 311 -22.56 -4.77 5.60
CA ALA A 311 -22.31 -5.85 6.54
C ALA A 311 -22.80 -5.46 7.95
N ASP A 312 -23.52 -6.35 8.63
CA ASP A 312 -24.20 -6.12 9.92
C ASP A 312 -23.29 -5.59 11.04
N PHE A 313 -22.00 -5.79 10.91
CA PHE A 313 -20.98 -5.29 11.84
C PHE A 313 -20.37 -3.95 11.42
N SER A 314 -20.53 -3.53 10.17
CA SER A 314 -19.77 -2.41 9.61
C SER A 314 -20.13 -1.09 10.29
N ASN A 315 -19.13 -0.31 10.63
CA ASN A 315 -19.36 1.08 10.90
C ASN A 315 -19.70 1.81 9.59
N PHE A 316 -20.47 2.90 9.68
CA PHE A 316 -21.06 3.67 8.58
C PHE A 316 -21.01 5.18 8.87
N GLY A 317 -21.58 5.99 8.02
CA GLY A 317 -21.78 7.43 8.26
C GLY A 317 -20.88 8.35 7.47
N SER A 318 -21.10 9.64 7.61
CA SER A 318 -20.51 10.71 6.77
C SER A 318 -18.98 10.84 6.80
N THR A 319 -18.31 10.06 7.64
CA THR A 319 -16.83 9.98 7.68
C THR A 319 -16.30 8.81 6.84
N VAL A 320 -17.20 7.98 6.29
CA VAL A 320 -16.83 6.91 5.36
C VAL A 320 -16.85 7.45 3.94
N GLU A 321 -15.77 7.28 3.21
CA GLU A 321 -15.64 7.74 1.84
C GLU A 321 -16.13 6.73 0.81
N ILE A 322 -15.98 5.44 1.11
CA ILE A 322 -16.25 4.37 0.15
C ILE A 322 -16.54 3.06 0.87
N THR A 323 -17.40 2.22 0.29
CA THR A 323 -17.61 0.85 0.74
C THR A 323 -16.89 -0.14 -0.18
N ALA A 324 -16.52 -1.32 0.35
CA ALA A 324 -15.91 -2.38 -0.43
C ALA A 324 -16.28 -3.76 0.16
N PRO A 325 -16.17 -4.86 -0.59
CA PRO A 325 -16.47 -6.20 -0.09
C PRO A 325 -15.67 -6.54 1.17
N GLY A 326 -16.37 -6.90 2.25
CA GLY A 326 -15.76 -7.15 3.55
C GLY A 326 -16.23 -8.43 4.22
N THR A 327 -17.08 -9.22 3.60
CA THR A 327 -17.56 -10.49 4.16
C THR A 327 -17.08 -11.69 3.37
N CYS A 328 -16.77 -12.77 4.05
CA CYS A 328 -16.34 -14.04 3.46
C CYS A 328 -15.15 -13.94 2.49
N ILE A 329 -14.26 -13.01 2.72
CA ILE A 329 -13.12 -12.76 1.85
C ILE A 329 -12.08 -13.87 2.03
N ASN A 330 -11.80 -14.62 0.97
CA ASN A 330 -10.72 -15.60 0.92
C ASN A 330 -9.41 -14.91 0.53
N SER A 331 -8.35 -15.11 1.32
CA SER A 331 -7.06 -14.48 1.06
C SER A 331 -5.91 -15.28 1.67
N THR A 332 -4.68 -14.90 1.38
CA THR A 332 -3.46 -15.53 1.90
C THR A 332 -3.43 -15.54 3.44
N PHE A 333 -2.82 -16.58 4.02
CA PHE A 333 -2.72 -16.73 5.47
C PHE A 333 -1.36 -17.32 5.86
N LEU A 334 -1.18 -17.65 7.15
CA LEU A 334 0.06 -18.23 7.66
C LEU A 334 0.38 -19.57 6.98
N ASP A 335 1.65 -19.96 7.03
CA ASP A 335 2.17 -21.25 6.55
C ASP A 335 1.91 -21.52 5.05
N GLY A 336 1.82 -20.45 4.24
CA GLY A 336 1.51 -20.56 2.82
C GLY A 336 0.07 -20.98 2.52
N GLY A 337 -0.83 -20.89 3.52
CA GLY A 337 -2.23 -21.25 3.40
C GLY A 337 -3.14 -20.08 3.06
N TYR A 338 -4.44 -20.37 2.99
CA TYR A 338 -5.50 -19.40 2.70
C TYR A 338 -6.59 -19.50 3.75
N LYS A 339 -7.31 -18.38 3.99
CA LYS A 339 -8.37 -18.34 4.99
C LYS A 339 -9.46 -17.38 4.58
N VAL A 340 -10.70 -17.68 4.98
CA VAL A 340 -11.85 -16.81 4.81
C VAL A 340 -12.03 -15.99 6.09
N LEU A 341 -12.03 -14.66 5.97
CA LEU A 341 -12.28 -13.72 7.07
C LEU A 341 -13.36 -12.70 6.66
N SER A 342 -13.94 -12.04 7.68
CA SER A 342 -14.91 -10.95 7.49
C SER A 342 -14.57 -9.78 8.40
N GLY A 343 -14.77 -8.56 7.93
CA GLY A 343 -14.51 -7.32 8.65
C GLY A 343 -14.29 -6.14 7.72
N THR A 344 -14.42 -4.92 8.21
CA THR A 344 -13.92 -3.72 7.52
C THR A 344 -12.41 -3.80 7.27
N SER A 345 -11.70 -4.64 8.04
CA SER A 345 -10.31 -5.01 7.82
C SER A 345 -10.07 -5.74 6.51
N MET A 346 -11.09 -6.42 5.93
CA MET A 346 -11.02 -7.08 4.63
C MET A 346 -11.54 -6.17 3.52
N ALA A 347 -12.40 -5.20 3.84
CA ALA A 347 -12.85 -4.17 2.89
C ALA A 347 -11.75 -3.15 2.56
N ALA A 348 -11.06 -2.62 3.56
CA ALA A 348 -10.00 -1.62 3.40
C ALA A 348 -8.90 -2.05 2.40
N PRO A 349 -8.36 -3.28 2.42
CA PRO A 349 -7.33 -3.69 1.47
C PRO A 349 -7.80 -3.75 0.01
N HIS A 350 -9.09 -3.97 -0.28
CA HIS A 350 -9.61 -3.82 -1.65
C HIS A 350 -9.43 -2.39 -2.15
N VAL A 351 -9.77 -1.41 -1.31
CA VAL A 351 -9.59 0.01 -1.63
C VAL A 351 -8.11 0.40 -1.65
N ALA A 352 -7.28 -0.18 -0.78
CA ALA A 352 -5.83 0.04 -0.82
C ALA A 352 -5.19 -0.47 -2.12
N GLY A 353 -5.61 -1.65 -2.59
CA GLY A 353 -5.23 -2.16 -3.92
C GLY A 353 -5.66 -1.20 -5.03
N ALA A 354 -6.91 -0.72 -5.00
CA ALA A 354 -7.42 0.24 -5.99
C ALA A 354 -6.70 1.60 -5.95
N ALA A 355 -6.38 2.12 -4.75
CA ALA A 355 -5.53 3.29 -4.60
C ALA A 355 -4.13 3.04 -5.20
N GLY A 356 -3.59 1.83 -4.99
CA GLY A 356 -2.37 1.36 -5.64
C GLY A 356 -2.45 1.38 -7.15
N LEU A 357 -3.56 0.93 -7.74
CA LEU A 357 -3.78 1.00 -9.20
C LEU A 357 -3.76 2.44 -9.71
N LEU A 358 -4.32 3.41 -8.96
CA LEU A 358 -4.32 4.83 -9.35
C LEU A 358 -2.94 5.48 -9.24
N THR A 359 -2.09 4.98 -8.34
CA THR A 359 -0.76 5.53 -8.06
C THR A 359 0.39 4.75 -8.70
N ALA A 360 0.10 3.63 -9.36
CA ALA A 360 1.07 2.75 -10.03
C ALA A 360 1.79 3.42 -11.20
N ASN A 361 2.87 2.77 -11.66
CA ASN A 361 3.62 3.17 -12.86
C ASN A 361 4.18 4.60 -12.80
N GLY A 362 4.59 5.04 -11.60
CA GLY A 362 5.15 6.37 -11.36
C GLY A 362 4.10 7.50 -11.27
N ASN A 363 2.82 7.16 -11.18
CA ASN A 363 1.72 8.13 -10.98
C ASN A 363 1.50 8.45 -9.49
N ARG A 364 2.58 8.54 -8.75
CA ARG A 364 2.59 8.79 -7.30
C ARG A 364 1.86 10.09 -6.95
N ALA A 365 1.03 10.06 -5.90
CA ALA A 365 0.45 11.27 -5.33
C ALA A 365 1.54 12.20 -4.81
N THR A 366 1.36 13.51 -5.00
CA THR A 366 2.31 14.52 -4.56
C THR A 366 1.65 15.40 -3.51
N GLY A 367 2.14 15.33 -2.27
CA GLY A 367 1.59 16.09 -1.16
C GLY A 367 0.14 15.72 -0.79
N ARG A 368 -0.43 16.45 0.16
CA ARG A 368 -1.78 16.20 0.66
C ARG A 368 -2.85 16.31 -0.45
N ASP A 369 -2.75 17.34 -1.28
CA ASP A 369 -3.78 17.57 -2.32
C ASP A 369 -3.76 16.46 -3.39
N GLY A 370 -2.57 15.91 -3.68
CA GLY A 370 -2.45 14.72 -4.53
C GLY A 370 -3.11 13.48 -3.91
N VAL A 371 -2.94 13.27 -2.61
CA VAL A 371 -3.61 12.19 -1.87
C VAL A 371 -5.13 12.36 -1.89
N LEU A 372 -5.62 13.58 -1.64
CA LEU A 372 -7.05 13.88 -1.69
C LEU A 372 -7.63 13.73 -3.11
N ALA A 373 -6.84 13.99 -4.14
CA ALA A 373 -7.26 13.74 -5.53
C ALA A 373 -7.36 12.23 -5.84
N VAL A 374 -6.47 11.39 -5.29
CA VAL A 374 -6.61 9.93 -5.37
C VAL A 374 -7.88 9.47 -4.66
N ARG A 375 -8.14 9.96 -3.44
CA ARG A 375 -9.38 9.70 -2.70
C ARG A 375 -10.61 10.09 -3.52
N GLN A 376 -10.64 11.30 -4.05
CA GLN A 376 -11.76 11.74 -4.87
C GLN A 376 -11.94 10.86 -6.11
N ARG A 377 -10.83 10.40 -6.71
CA ARG A 377 -10.90 9.53 -7.89
C ARG A 377 -11.47 8.15 -7.57
N LEU A 378 -11.16 7.57 -6.41
CA LEU A 378 -11.80 6.33 -5.94
C LEU A 378 -13.33 6.50 -5.83
N ILE A 379 -13.78 7.64 -5.30
CA ILE A 379 -15.20 7.99 -5.18
C ILE A 379 -15.84 8.18 -6.56
N ASP A 380 -15.22 8.94 -7.45
CA ASP A 380 -15.74 9.28 -8.78
C ASP A 380 -15.88 8.07 -9.72
N THR A 381 -15.06 7.04 -9.51
CA THR A 381 -15.11 5.79 -10.32
C THR A 381 -16.02 4.74 -9.73
N ALA A 382 -16.43 4.90 -8.48
CA ALA A 382 -17.26 3.95 -7.75
C ALA A 382 -18.70 3.91 -8.30
N ASN A 383 -19.43 2.86 -7.95
CA ASN A 383 -20.83 2.68 -8.32
C ASN A 383 -21.76 2.71 -7.09
N THR A 384 -23.07 2.55 -7.30
CA THR A 384 -24.08 2.52 -6.23
C THR A 384 -24.94 1.26 -6.31
N ASP A 385 -24.43 0.18 -6.91
CA ASP A 385 -25.17 -1.06 -7.20
C ASP A 385 -25.23 -1.98 -5.97
N TRP A 386 -25.68 -1.46 -4.83
CA TRP A 386 -25.87 -2.19 -3.57
C TRP A 386 -26.97 -1.54 -2.73
N THR A 387 -27.43 -2.17 -1.69
CA THR A 387 -28.47 -1.64 -0.80
C THR A 387 -27.86 -1.17 0.51
N ASP A 388 -27.99 0.11 0.80
CA ASP A 388 -27.68 0.65 2.13
C ASP A 388 -28.86 0.43 3.07
N ASP A 389 -28.64 -0.31 4.12
CA ASP A 389 -29.58 -0.61 5.19
C ASP A 389 -29.09 -0.13 6.58
N SER A 390 -28.03 0.71 6.61
CA SER A 390 -27.52 1.34 7.83
C SER A 390 -28.55 2.21 8.55
N GLY A 391 -29.47 2.81 7.78
CA GLY A 391 -30.52 3.70 8.31
C GLY A 391 -30.06 5.11 8.62
N ASP A 392 -28.84 5.51 8.25
CA ASP A 392 -28.28 6.84 8.50
C ASP A 392 -28.55 7.87 7.36
N ASN A 393 -29.12 7.43 6.25
CA ASN A 393 -29.40 8.18 5.02
C ASN A 393 -28.12 8.67 4.27
N VAL A 394 -26.97 8.05 4.52
CA VAL A 394 -25.74 8.27 3.78
C VAL A 394 -25.39 6.97 3.08
N LYS A 395 -25.51 6.93 1.75
CA LYS A 395 -25.11 5.78 0.95
C LYS A 395 -23.73 6.01 0.36
N GLU A 396 -22.76 5.30 0.87
CA GLU A 396 -21.39 5.37 0.35
C GLU A 396 -21.30 4.73 -1.04
N PRO A 397 -20.46 5.28 -1.93
CA PRO A 397 -20.19 4.63 -3.21
C PRO A 397 -19.44 3.31 -3.01
N LEU A 398 -19.74 2.30 -3.82
CA LEU A 398 -19.09 1.00 -3.79
C LEU A 398 -17.90 0.98 -4.75
N LEU A 399 -16.77 0.47 -4.29
CA LEU A 399 -15.54 0.32 -5.06
C LEU A 399 -15.78 -0.36 -6.42
N ASP A 400 -15.25 0.27 -7.48
CA ASP A 400 -15.36 -0.19 -8.85
C ASP A 400 -14.08 0.13 -9.64
N VAL A 401 -13.33 -0.89 -10.02
CA VAL A 401 -12.06 -0.74 -10.74
C VAL A 401 -12.15 -1.16 -12.23
N ARG A 402 -13.36 -1.28 -12.78
CA ARG A 402 -13.55 -1.70 -14.19
C ARG A 402 -13.12 -0.65 -15.21
N SER A 403 -12.99 0.62 -14.83
CA SER A 403 -12.61 1.68 -15.76
C SER A 403 -11.19 1.51 -16.28
N THR A 404 -11.05 1.10 -17.53
CA THR A 404 -9.74 0.98 -18.18
C THR A 404 -9.05 2.32 -18.43
N GLN A 405 -9.78 3.43 -18.28
CA GLN A 405 -9.24 4.79 -18.43
C GLN A 405 -8.61 5.29 -17.13
N ASP A 406 -9.10 4.83 -16.00
CA ASP A 406 -8.70 5.31 -14.68
C ASP A 406 -7.70 4.38 -14.02
N TYR A 407 -7.89 3.08 -14.19
CA TYR A 407 -7.01 2.06 -13.62
C TYR A 407 -6.03 1.53 -14.68
N PRO A 408 -4.76 1.28 -14.32
CA PRO A 408 -3.67 1.19 -15.26
C PRO A 408 -3.87 0.12 -16.33
N ALA A 409 -3.37 0.43 -17.53
CA ALA A 409 -3.12 -0.57 -18.54
C ALA A 409 -2.14 -1.59 -17.98
N GLY A 410 -2.48 -2.86 -18.08
CA GLY A 410 -1.58 -3.97 -17.81
C GLY A 410 -0.24 -3.79 -18.54
N ALA A 411 0.76 -4.59 -18.14
CA ALA A 411 2.04 -4.64 -18.85
C ALA A 411 1.81 -4.72 -20.35
N ALA A 412 2.56 -3.95 -21.09
CA ALA A 412 2.36 -3.71 -22.51
C ALA A 412 1.97 -4.98 -23.29
N ASP A 413 0.77 -5.02 -23.86
CA ASP A 413 0.57 -5.73 -25.11
C ASP A 413 1.74 -5.28 -26.02
N PRO A 414 2.62 -6.19 -26.49
CA PRO A 414 3.79 -5.80 -27.28
C PRO A 414 3.48 -4.89 -28.48
N GLY A 415 2.22 -4.85 -28.90
CA GLY A 415 1.74 -3.97 -29.94
C GLY A 415 0.96 -2.76 -29.46
N ARG A 416 1.00 -2.38 -28.18
CA ARG A 416 0.42 -1.12 -27.68
C ARG A 416 1.50 -0.06 -27.49
N PRO A 417 1.21 1.21 -27.80
CA PRO A 417 2.14 2.28 -27.52
C PRO A 417 2.32 2.44 -26.00
N THR A 418 3.46 2.92 -25.57
CA THR A 418 3.70 3.34 -24.19
C THR A 418 3.45 4.84 -24.06
N ALA A 419 2.48 5.22 -23.21
CA ALA A 419 2.19 6.61 -22.92
C ALA A 419 3.14 7.14 -21.85
N ALA A 420 3.79 8.25 -22.11
CA ALA A 420 4.64 8.95 -21.14
C ALA A 420 4.61 10.47 -21.42
N PHE A 421 4.61 11.29 -20.38
CA PHE A 421 4.71 12.73 -20.53
C PHE A 421 5.48 13.41 -19.39
N THR A 422 5.95 14.60 -19.67
CA THR A 422 6.47 15.55 -18.68
C THR A 422 5.55 16.77 -18.61
N SER A 423 5.59 17.47 -17.50
CA SER A 423 4.87 18.72 -17.30
C SER A 423 5.78 19.78 -16.69
N ALA A 424 5.56 21.03 -17.06
CA ALA A 424 6.17 22.18 -16.44
C ALA A 424 5.11 23.25 -16.22
N CYS A 425 4.88 23.60 -14.95
CA CYS A 425 3.89 24.59 -14.55
C CYS A 425 4.58 25.86 -14.04
N SER A 426 3.96 26.99 -14.29
CA SER A 426 4.39 28.27 -13.72
C SER A 426 4.15 28.28 -12.20
N THR A 427 5.11 28.80 -11.47
CA THR A 427 4.97 29.05 -10.03
C THR A 427 4.27 30.36 -9.71
N SER A 428 4.09 31.24 -10.72
CA SER A 428 3.47 32.56 -10.54
C SER A 428 2.01 32.64 -11.02
N ASN A 429 1.57 31.62 -11.77
CA ASN A 429 0.19 31.49 -12.25
C ASN A 429 -0.14 30.01 -12.45
N THR A 430 -1.37 29.71 -12.90
CA THR A 430 -1.85 28.34 -13.05
C THR A 430 -1.66 27.76 -14.45
N THR A 431 -0.73 28.31 -15.26
CA THR A 431 -0.45 27.82 -16.62
C THR A 431 0.59 26.72 -16.60
N CYS A 432 0.27 25.60 -17.25
CA CYS A 432 1.15 24.44 -17.41
C CYS A 432 1.38 24.12 -18.88
N SER A 433 2.55 23.59 -19.19
CA SER A 433 2.89 22.96 -20.47
C SER A 433 3.10 21.46 -20.28
N PHE A 434 2.69 20.69 -21.25
CA PHE A 434 2.77 19.22 -21.25
C PHE A 434 3.49 18.77 -22.51
N ASP A 435 4.36 17.76 -22.38
CA ASP A 435 5.12 17.19 -23.50
C ASP A 435 5.10 15.66 -23.42
N ALA A 436 4.48 15.03 -24.42
CA ALA A 436 4.40 13.60 -24.59
C ALA A 436 5.54 13.00 -25.44
N ALA A 437 6.65 13.73 -25.63
CA ALA A 437 7.79 13.26 -26.42
C ALA A 437 8.41 11.94 -25.92
N GLY A 438 8.22 11.61 -24.62
CA GLY A 438 8.64 10.35 -24.01
C GLY A 438 7.77 9.14 -24.37
N SER A 439 6.63 9.34 -25.03
CA SER A 439 5.77 8.22 -25.46
C SER A 439 6.43 7.48 -26.63
N THR A 440 6.35 6.15 -26.58
CA THR A 440 7.00 5.27 -27.57
C THR A 440 6.01 4.20 -28.08
N ASP A 441 6.31 3.67 -29.25
CA ASP A 441 5.65 2.52 -29.82
C ASP A 441 6.74 1.62 -30.42
N THR A 442 6.73 0.34 -30.04
CA THR A 442 7.82 -0.60 -30.36
C THR A 442 7.67 -1.28 -31.70
N ASP A 443 6.45 -1.39 -32.23
CA ASP A 443 6.12 -2.06 -33.50
C ASP A 443 5.47 -1.11 -34.51
N GLY A 444 5.32 0.18 -34.17
CA GLY A 444 4.68 1.17 -35.02
C GLY A 444 5.04 2.61 -34.73
N THR A 445 4.07 3.50 -34.86
CA THR A 445 4.21 4.94 -34.60
C THR A 445 2.97 5.49 -33.90
N ILE A 446 3.16 6.42 -32.97
CA ILE A 446 2.07 7.12 -32.31
C ILE A 446 1.47 8.14 -33.28
N THR A 447 0.18 8.02 -33.55
CA THR A 447 -0.59 8.87 -34.49
C THR A 447 -1.50 9.88 -33.77
N GLY A 448 -1.84 9.60 -32.50
CA GLY A 448 -2.77 10.43 -31.72
C GLY A 448 -2.28 10.70 -30.29
N TYR A 449 -2.59 11.91 -29.79
CA TYR A 449 -2.37 12.34 -28.42
C TYR A 449 -3.63 13.07 -27.94
N ALA A 450 -4.27 12.58 -26.88
CA ALA A 450 -5.44 13.18 -26.28
C ALA A 450 -5.17 13.44 -24.78
N TRP A 451 -5.45 14.65 -24.35
CA TRP A 451 -5.24 15.11 -22.99
C TRP A 451 -6.57 15.34 -22.28
N ASP A 452 -6.63 14.96 -21.03
CA ASP A 452 -7.62 15.36 -20.05
C ASP A 452 -6.84 16.04 -18.92
N PHE A 453 -7.09 17.32 -18.69
CA PHE A 453 -6.31 18.10 -17.73
C PHE A 453 -6.79 17.94 -16.28
N GLY A 454 -7.86 17.15 -16.04
CA GLY A 454 -8.35 16.85 -14.71
C GLY A 454 -9.22 17.95 -14.08
N ASP A 455 -9.61 18.97 -14.84
CA ASP A 455 -10.54 20.03 -14.47
C ASP A 455 -11.81 20.06 -15.35
N GLY A 456 -12.01 18.99 -16.15
CA GLY A 456 -13.09 18.85 -17.13
C GLY A 456 -12.74 19.38 -18.51
N SER A 457 -11.57 19.99 -18.70
CA SER A 457 -11.08 20.42 -20.01
C SER A 457 -10.19 19.36 -20.66
N THR A 458 -10.12 19.39 -21.99
CA THR A 458 -9.36 18.45 -22.80
C THR A 458 -8.49 19.16 -23.83
N GLY A 459 -7.49 18.44 -24.36
CA GLY A 459 -6.60 18.92 -25.40
C GLY A 459 -6.11 17.82 -26.32
N THR A 460 -5.41 18.18 -27.39
CA THR A 460 -4.81 17.23 -28.34
C THR A 460 -3.41 17.68 -28.75
N GLY A 461 -2.63 16.75 -29.32
CA GLY A 461 -1.29 17.02 -29.81
C GLY A 461 -0.17 16.51 -28.90
N LYS A 462 1.00 16.29 -29.49
CA LYS A 462 2.20 15.80 -28.79
C LYS A 462 2.65 16.73 -27.66
N THR A 463 2.43 18.03 -27.84
CA THR A 463 2.59 19.05 -26.80
C THR A 463 1.27 19.76 -26.59
N ALA A 464 0.96 20.15 -25.36
CA ALA A 464 -0.26 20.88 -25.01
C ALA A 464 0.06 21.95 -23.96
N GLY A 465 -0.67 23.06 -23.98
CA GLY A 465 -0.67 24.06 -22.93
C GLY A 465 -2.06 24.18 -22.30
N HIS A 466 -2.14 24.37 -20.99
CA HIS A 466 -3.40 24.55 -20.29
C HIS A 466 -3.25 25.54 -19.14
N THR A 467 -4.29 26.35 -18.90
CA THR A 467 -4.35 27.27 -17.77
C THR A 467 -5.55 26.91 -16.89
N TYR A 468 -5.27 26.50 -15.68
CA TYR A 468 -6.27 26.10 -14.70
C TYR A 468 -6.97 27.30 -14.06
N GLY A 469 -8.22 27.13 -13.68
CA GLY A 469 -9.02 28.20 -13.06
C GLY A 469 -8.60 28.55 -11.63
N LYS A 470 -7.87 27.66 -10.94
CA LYS A 470 -7.34 27.86 -9.58
C LYS A 470 -6.04 27.07 -9.39
N ALA A 471 -5.25 27.46 -8.39
CA ALA A 471 -4.12 26.68 -7.95
C ALA A 471 -4.61 25.41 -7.21
N ALA A 472 -4.18 24.26 -7.67
CA ALA A 472 -4.48 22.95 -7.10
C ALA A 472 -3.60 21.86 -7.72
N TYR A 473 -3.70 20.64 -7.18
CA TYR A 473 -3.23 19.44 -7.88
C TYR A 473 -4.32 18.92 -8.82
N TYR A 474 -3.92 18.58 -10.03
CA TYR A 474 -4.81 18.05 -11.08
C TYR A 474 -4.31 16.70 -11.56
N SER A 475 -5.21 15.74 -11.70
CA SER A 475 -4.90 14.41 -12.25
C SER A 475 -4.92 14.47 -13.77
N VAL A 476 -3.81 14.88 -14.37
CA VAL A 476 -3.68 15.01 -15.83
C VAL A 476 -3.49 13.63 -16.46
N ARG A 477 -4.29 13.33 -17.48
CA ARG A 477 -4.26 12.08 -18.23
C ARG A 477 -3.85 12.34 -19.67
N LEU A 478 -2.90 11.53 -20.16
CA LEU A 478 -2.56 11.42 -21.57
C LEU A 478 -3.00 10.07 -22.10
N THR A 479 -3.75 10.06 -23.19
CA THR A 479 -4.03 8.87 -23.99
C THR A 479 -3.30 9.01 -25.31
N VAL A 480 -2.46 8.04 -25.66
CA VAL A 480 -1.80 7.95 -26.97
C VAL A 480 -2.45 6.85 -27.81
N THR A 481 -2.51 7.06 -29.12
CA THR A 481 -3.05 6.10 -30.12
C THR A 481 -1.96 5.82 -31.16
N ASP A 482 -1.74 4.55 -31.47
CA ASP A 482 -0.79 4.13 -32.51
C ASP A 482 -1.41 4.10 -33.92
N ASN A 483 -0.61 3.68 -34.89
CA ASN A 483 -1.05 3.52 -36.28
C ASN A 483 -1.94 2.30 -36.53
N ALA A 484 -2.05 1.37 -35.56
CA ALA A 484 -2.96 0.24 -35.59
C ALA A 484 -4.31 0.56 -34.88
N GLY A 485 -4.44 1.77 -34.30
CA GLY A 485 -5.62 2.20 -33.56
C GLY A 485 -5.64 1.70 -32.10
N LYS A 486 -4.59 1.06 -31.62
CA LYS A 486 -4.47 0.68 -30.22
C LYS A 486 -4.13 1.91 -29.36
N THR A 487 -4.60 1.92 -28.13
CA THR A 487 -4.40 3.05 -27.22
C THR A 487 -3.72 2.62 -25.92
N ASN A 488 -2.95 3.52 -25.35
CA ASN A 488 -2.46 3.43 -23.98
C ASN A 488 -2.61 4.78 -23.28
N THR A 489 -2.74 4.73 -21.96
CA THR A 489 -3.02 5.90 -21.15
C THR A 489 -2.06 5.95 -19.97
N THR A 490 -1.55 7.14 -19.67
CA THR A 490 -0.81 7.42 -18.43
C THR A 490 -1.40 8.63 -17.73
N ARG A 491 -1.23 8.69 -16.42
CA ARG A 491 -1.76 9.77 -15.60
C ARG A 491 -0.67 10.26 -14.64
N ARG A 492 -0.68 11.55 -14.36
CA ARG A 492 0.20 12.16 -13.36
C ARG A 492 -0.55 13.24 -12.60
N MET A 493 -0.26 13.33 -11.30
CA MET A 493 -0.65 14.50 -10.51
C MET A 493 0.26 15.67 -10.87
N VAL A 494 -0.34 16.77 -11.27
CA VAL A 494 0.36 17.99 -11.73
C VAL A 494 -0.08 19.16 -10.85
N LYS A 495 0.87 19.77 -10.18
CA LYS A 495 0.63 20.98 -9.40
C LYS A 495 0.60 22.20 -10.31
N ALA A 496 -0.53 22.88 -10.36
CA ALA A 496 -0.70 24.12 -11.08
C ALA A 496 -0.82 25.31 -10.12
N GLY A 497 0.11 26.24 -10.23
CA GLY A 497 0.12 27.47 -9.43
C GLY A 497 0.73 27.29 -8.03
N ASP A 498 0.60 28.32 -7.26
CA ASP A 498 1.05 28.46 -5.88
C ASP A 498 -0.09 28.04 -4.94
N LEU A 499 0.18 27.15 -4.02
CA LEU A 499 -0.83 26.65 -3.10
C LEU A 499 -0.85 27.50 -1.82
N PRO A 500 -2.02 27.63 -1.16
CA PRO A 500 -2.06 28.30 0.13
C PRO A 500 -1.23 27.56 1.19
N PRO A 501 -0.58 28.29 2.10
CA PRO A 501 0.20 27.69 3.17
C PRO A 501 -0.68 26.86 4.12
N THR A 502 -0.12 25.80 4.68
CA THR A 502 -0.77 24.97 5.69
C THR A 502 -0.53 25.52 7.08
N ALA A 503 -1.61 25.95 7.75
CA ALA A 503 -1.54 26.43 9.13
C ALA A 503 -1.52 25.25 10.12
N ALA A 504 -0.55 25.25 11.03
CA ALA A 504 -0.48 24.31 12.15
C ALA A 504 0.02 25.02 13.39
N PHE A 505 -0.53 24.67 14.57
CA PHE A 505 -0.02 25.22 15.82
C PHE A 505 -0.21 24.28 16.99
N THR A 506 0.62 24.48 18.01
CA THR A 506 0.46 23.90 19.33
C THR A 506 0.04 24.96 20.35
N ALA A 507 -0.68 24.55 21.38
CA ALA A 507 -1.07 25.42 22.47
C ALA A 507 -0.78 24.77 23.83
N ARG A 508 -0.31 25.56 24.80
CA ARG A 508 -0.07 25.12 26.18
C ARG A 508 -0.58 26.18 27.14
N CYS A 509 -1.47 25.77 28.03
CA CYS A 509 -2.04 26.68 29.03
C CYS A 509 -1.46 26.43 30.42
N GLN A 510 -1.12 27.52 31.11
CA GLN A 510 -0.81 27.54 32.53
C GLN A 510 -1.76 28.50 33.23
N ARG A 511 -2.71 27.96 34.00
CA ARG A 511 -3.82 28.71 34.58
C ARG A 511 -4.58 29.46 33.46
N GLY A 512 -4.80 30.77 33.58
CA GLY A 512 -5.55 31.58 32.61
C GLY A 512 -4.75 32.07 31.40
N THR A 513 -3.46 31.79 31.33
CA THR A 513 -2.60 32.21 30.21
C THR A 513 -2.19 31.02 29.37
N CYS A 514 -2.42 31.11 28.07
CA CYS A 514 -2.04 30.10 27.08
C CYS A 514 -0.93 30.67 26.18
N SER A 515 0.06 29.85 25.88
CA SER A 515 1.06 30.12 24.85
C SER A 515 0.73 29.32 23.61
N PHE A 516 0.81 29.96 22.49
CA PHE A 516 0.53 29.39 21.16
C PHE A 516 1.78 29.45 20.29
N ASP A 517 2.07 28.37 19.60
CA ASP A 517 3.23 28.27 18.72
C ASP A 517 2.81 27.74 17.34
N GLY A 518 2.85 28.62 16.35
CA GLY A 518 2.56 28.35 14.94
C GLY A 518 3.76 27.92 14.11
N SER A 519 4.88 27.57 14.74
CA SER A 519 6.15 27.23 14.07
C SER A 519 6.04 25.99 13.15
N ALA A 520 5.04 25.14 13.38
CA ALA A 520 4.78 23.95 12.56
C ALA A 520 4.02 24.27 11.26
N SER A 521 3.62 25.52 11.04
CA SER A 521 2.99 25.92 9.77
C SER A 521 4.01 25.84 8.64
N THR A 522 3.56 25.34 7.48
CA THR A 522 4.41 25.10 6.31
C THR A 522 3.82 25.72 5.06
N ASP A 523 4.69 25.96 4.11
CA ASP A 523 4.37 26.33 2.75
C ASP A 523 5.23 25.50 1.80
N GLU A 524 4.63 24.87 0.82
CA GLU A 524 5.33 23.96 -0.10
C GLU A 524 6.26 24.73 -1.05
N GLU A 525 5.90 25.97 -1.40
CA GLU A 525 6.64 26.80 -2.34
C GLU A 525 7.59 27.77 -1.66
N GLY A 526 7.60 27.85 -0.33
CA GLY A 526 8.47 28.79 0.36
C GLY A 526 8.31 28.87 1.86
N ALA A 527 8.50 30.04 2.39
CA ALA A 527 8.38 30.30 3.82
C ALA A 527 7.01 30.95 4.16
N VAL A 528 6.41 30.51 5.24
CA VAL A 528 5.28 31.22 5.85
C VAL A 528 5.73 32.60 6.31
N GLY A 529 5.17 33.64 5.70
CA GLY A 529 5.55 35.04 5.94
C GLY A 529 4.84 35.70 7.10
N GLY A 530 3.57 35.32 7.36
CA GLY A 530 2.74 35.95 8.38
C GLY A 530 1.99 34.95 9.25
N HIS A 531 1.76 35.31 10.51
CA HIS A 531 0.93 34.56 11.46
C HIS A 531 -0.03 35.54 12.15
N ALA A 532 -1.33 35.31 12.00
CA ALA A 532 -2.39 36.12 12.62
C ALA A 532 -3.30 35.19 13.46
N TRP A 533 -3.59 35.64 14.67
CA TRP A 533 -4.34 34.88 15.68
C TRP A 533 -5.66 35.57 15.99
N ALA A 534 -6.71 34.79 16.16
CA ALA A 534 -7.99 35.21 16.74
C ALA A 534 -8.32 34.28 17.90
N PHE A 535 -8.55 34.83 19.10
CA PHE A 535 -8.68 34.05 20.34
C PHE A 535 -10.13 33.79 20.74
N ASP A 536 -11.08 34.17 19.90
CA ASP A 536 -12.53 34.00 20.10
C ASP A 536 -13.10 34.69 21.37
N ASP A 537 -12.36 35.63 21.92
CA ASP A 537 -12.83 36.54 23.00
C ASP A 537 -12.94 38.00 22.53
N GLY A 538 -12.85 38.21 21.23
CA GLY A 538 -12.82 39.51 20.58
C GLY A 538 -11.43 40.11 20.42
N THR A 539 -10.39 39.41 20.87
CA THR A 539 -9.00 39.84 20.74
C THR A 539 -8.28 39.10 19.61
N THR A 540 -7.27 39.75 19.09
CA THR A 540 -6.40 39.21 18.02
C THR A 540 -4.92 39.44 18.36
N GLY A 541 -4.04 38.74 17.63
CA GLY A 541 -2.61 38.93 17.78
C GLY A 541 -1.85 38.51 16.53
N THR A 542 -0.55 38.81 16.50
CA THR A 542 0.34 38.43 15.39
C THR A 542 1.64 37.87 15.92
N GLY A 543 2.34 37.13 15.08
CA GLY A 543 3.64 36.54 15.40
C GLY A 543 3.61 35.02 15.43
N ARG A 544 4.76 34.41 15.12
CA ARG A 544 4.95 32.95 15.05
C ARG A 544 4.63 32.26 16.38
N THR A 545 4.98 32.91 17.49
CA THR A 545 4.60 32.52 18.84
C THR A 545 3.92 33.67 19.53
N ILE A 546 2.91 33.40 20.38
CA ILE A 546 2.18 34.43 21.13
C ILE A 546 1.64 33.83 22.44
N SER A 547 1.49 34.68 23.44
CA SER A 547 0.78 34.35 24.69
C SER A 547 -0.49 35.17 24.79
N HIS A 548 -1.57 34.53 25.24
CA HIS A 548 -2.86 35.18 25.47
C HIS A 548 -3.47 34.77 26.79
N SER A 549 -4.09 35.72 27.49
CA SER A 549 -4.74 35.49 28.78
C SER A 549 -6.25 35.63 28.66
N TYR A 550 -6.95 34.56 29.02
CA TYR A 550 -8.40 34.50 28.92
C TYR A 550 -9.09 35.11 30.18
N PRO A 551 -10.26 35.71 30.03
CA PRO A 551 -11.07 36.18 31.15
C PRO A 551 -11.52 35.03 32.05
N ASN A 552 -11.73 35.31 33.34
CA ASN A 552 -12.09 34.29 34.35
C ASN A 552 -13.59 33.91 34.22
N VAL A 553 -13.92 33.25 33.15
CA VAL A 553 -15.26 32.72 32.86
C VAL A 553 -15.15 31.28 32.36
N SER A 554 -16.22 30.49 32.53
CA SER A 554 -16.29 29.16 31.94
C SER A 554 -16.77 29.27 30.50
N ARG A 555 -15.86 29.02 29.55
CA ARG A 555 -16.15 29.10 28.10
C ARG A 555 -15.18 28.23 27.30
N VAL A 556 -15.66 27.73 26.18
CA VAL A 556 -14.83 27.13 25.12
C VAL A 556 -14.54 28.20 24.09
N TYR A 557 -13.27 28.39 23.77
CA TYR A 557 -12.79 29.34 22.78
C TYR A 557 -12.27 28.60 21.56
N GLN A 558 -12.65 29.07 20.37
CA GLN A 558 -12.19 28.55 19.08
C GLN A 558 -11.00 29.41 18.60
N VAL A 559 -9.79 29.04 19.01
CA VAL A 559 -8.59 29.78 18.64
C VAL A 559 -8.23 29.47 17.19
N LYS A 560 -8.20 30.51 16.37
CA LYS A 560 -7.85 30.40 14.95
C LYS A 560 -6.49 30.99 14.67
N LEU A 561 -5.60 30.22 14.05
CA LEU A 561 -4.39 30.69 13.38
C LEU A 561 -4.69 30.85 11.89
N THR A 562 -4.35 31.98 11.32
CA THR A 562 -4.26 32.21 9.89
C THR A 562 -2.80 32.52 9.54
N VAL A 563 -2.23 31.78 8.62
CA VAL A 563 -0.88 32.01 8.11
C VAL A 563 -0.96 32.55 6.68
N THR A 564 0.02 33.35 6.31
CA THR A 564 0.11 33.98 4.98
C THR A 564 1.48 33.67 4.39
N ASP A 565 1.53 33.27 3.13
CA ASP A 565 2.76 33.05 2.39
C ASP A 565 3.39 34.35 1.87
N SER A 566 4.46 34.23 1.10
CA SER A 566 5.17 35.36 0.48
C SER A 566 4.40 36.05 -0.65
N ARG A 567 3.31 35.42 -1.16
CA ARG A 567 2.47 35.92 -2.24
C ARG A 567 1.09 36.40 -1.78
N GLY A 568 0.83 36.33 -0.47
CA GLY A 568 -0.39 36.83 0.15
C GLY A 568 -1.53 35.81 0.21
N GLN A 569 -1.30 34.54 -0.14
CA GLN A 569 -2.28 33.50 0.05
C GLN A 569 -2.35 33.11 1.53
N THR A 570 -3.51 32.62 1.97
CA THR A 570 -3.72 32.34 3.39
C THR A 570 -4.25 30.93 3.61
N GLY A 571 -3.69 30.25 4.61
CA GLY A 571 -4.22 29.02 5.17
C GLY A 571 -4.64 29.22 6.63
N SER A 572 -5.60 28.47 7.14
CA SER A 572 -6.02 28.62 8.54
C SER A 572 -6.39 27.31 9.19
N THR A 573 -6.17 27.23 10.50
CA THR A 573 -6.59 26.11 11.34
C THR A 573 -7.17 26.62 12.66
N THR A 574 -8.03 25.82 13.29
CA THR A 574 -8.69 26.19 14.55
C THR A 574 -8.52 25.08 15.58
N ARG A 575 -8.26 25.43 16.85
CA ARG A 575 -8.24 24.51 17.97
C ARG A 575 -9.02 25.06 19.16
N GLU A 576 -9.57 24.17 19.97
CA GLU A 576 -10.31 24.52 21.17
C GLU A 576 -9.36 24.82 22.35
N VAL A 577 -9.69 25.87 23.10
CA VAL A 577 -9.18 26.14 24.44
C VAL A 577 -10.38 26.20 25.38
N ARG A 578 -10.43 25.29 26.36
CA ARG A 578 -11.52 25.24 27.35
C ARG A 578 -11.06 25.88 28.64
N CYS A 579 -11.72 26.95 29.05
CA CYS A 579 -11.47 27.62 30.31
C CYS A 579 -12.63 27.39 31.27
N SER A 580 -12.30 27.11 32.55
CA SER A 580 -13.24 27.00 33.66
C SER A 580 -12.99 28.14 34.64
N LYS A 581 -14.07 28.79 35.11
CA LYS A 581 -13.98 29.83 36.11
C LYS A 581 -13.39 29.29 37.42
N HIS A 582 -12.45 30.00 38.02
CA HIS A 582 -11.81 29.67 39.27
C HIS A 582 -11.75 30.89 40.19
N ILE A 583 -11.33 30.72 41.47
CA ILE A 583 -11.43 31.78 42.49
C ILE A 583 -10.63 33.03 42.09
N THR A 584 -9.47 32.91 41.50
CA THR A 584 -8.60 34.04 41.16
C THR A 584 -8.29 34.17 39.67
N THR A 585 -8.05 33.07 39.00
CA THR A 585 -7.69 33.03 37.57
C THR A 585 -8.35 31.82 36.92
N PRO A 586 -8.76 31.85 35.64
CA PRO A 586 -9.34 30.68 35.01
C PRO A 586 -8.34 29.52 34.93
N LEU A 587 -8.86 28.30 34.88
CA LEU A 587 -8.10 27.11 34.52
C LEU A 587 -8.41 26.79 33.06
N CYS A 588 -7.42 26.98 32.19
CA CYS A 588 -7.58 26.72 30.76
C CYS A 588 -6.78 25.48 30.34
N PHE A 589 -7.34 24.70 29.44
CA PHE A 589 -6.77 23.47 28.89
C PHE A 589 -6.91 23.48 27.38
N THR A 590 -5.98 22.83 26.70
CA THR A 590 -6.00 22.59 25.25
C THR A 590 -6.27 21.12 24.96
N PHE A 591 -6.95 20.82 23.88
CA PHE A 591 -7.30 19.49 23.43
C PHE A 591 -6.76 19.22 22.02
#